data_10b6a959dbbd7d526796585bd29860fc
#
_entry.id   10b6a959dbbd7d526796585bd29860fc
#
_cell.length_a   1.000
_cell.length_b   1.000
_cell.length_c   1.000
_cell.angle_alpha   90.00
_cell.angle_beta   90.00
_cell.angle_gamma   90.00
#
_symmetry.space_group_name_H-M   'P 1'
#
loop_
_entity.id
_entity.type
_entity.pdbx_description
1 polymer ?
#
loop_
_entity_poly.entity_id
_entity_poly.type
_entity_poly.pdbx_seq_one_letter_code
_entity_poly.pdbx_strand_id
1 'polypeptide(L)' 'MKEYLNKNEAALYMCLSLSGFKNLVKEWDIPSAKVPGGRIIYRKSDLKRLNEHFFDGPKINLQV' A
#
# COMPACT_ATOMS: atom_id res chain seq x y z
N MET A 1 9.91 -0.02 14.77
CA MET A 1 8.83 -0.09 13.79
C MET A 1 9.17 0.76 12.58
N LYS A 2 9.08 0.18 11.39
CA LYS A 2 9.45 0.90 10.18
C LYS A 2 8.35 1.85 9.77
N GLU A 3 8.75 3.08 9.46
CA GLU A 3 7.82 4.07 8.90
C GLU A 3 7.82 4.02 7.36
N TYR A 4 8.89 3.49 6.78
CA TYR A 4 9.06 3.40 5.34
C TYR A 4 9.22 1.95 4.95
N LEU A 5 8.56 1.56 3.87
CA LEU A 5 8.52 0.18 3.41
C LEU A 5 8.98 0.11 1.97
N ASN A 6 9.73 -0.95 1.64
CA ASN A 6 10.01 -1.22 0.23
C ASN A 6 8.75 -1.83 -0.39
N LYS A 7 8.78 -2.07 -1.71
CA LYS A 7 7.58 -2.55 -2.39
C LYS A 7 7.12 -3.92 -1.89
N ASN A 8 8.05 -4.79 -1.52
CA ASN A 8 7.68 -6.11 -0.99
C ASN A 8 7.00 -5.97 0.35
N GLU A 9 7.58 -5.17 1.22
CA GLU A 9 7.02 -4.91 2.54
C GLU A 9 5.66 -4.20 2.43
N ALA A 10 5.56 -3.25 1.51
CA ALA A 10 4.32 -2.51 1.30
C ALA A 10 3.21 -3.42 0.79
N ALA A 11 3.53 -4.29 -0.16
CA ALA A 11 2.55 -5.26 -0.67
C ALA A 11 2.08 -6.16 0.46
N LEU A 12 3.01 -6.65 1.25
CA LEU A 12 2.69 -7.51 2.39
C LEU A 12 1.82 -6.78 3.40
N TYR A 13 2.15 -5.53 3.68
CA TYR A 13 1.36 -4.70 4.59
C TYR A 13 -0.08 -4.54 4.11
N MET A 14 -0.25 -4.42 2.81
CA MET A 14 -1.57 -4.28 2.19
C MET A 14 -2.24 -5.62 1.92
N CYS A 15 -1.58 -6.73 2.26
CA CYS A 15 -2.08 -8.08 2.02
C CYS A 15 -2.29 -8.37 0.53
N LEU A 16 -1.40 -7.85 -0.30
CA LEU A 16 -1.48 -8.01 -1.75
C LEU A 16 -0.24 -8.69 -2.30
N SER A 17 -0.38 -9.30 -3.47
CA SER A 17 0.77 -9.73 -4.24
C SER A 17 1.47 -8.49 -4.81
N LEU A 18 2.70 -8.67 -5.31
CA LEU A 18 3.42 -7.57 -5.94
C LEU A 18 2.65 -6.98 -7.12
N SER A 19 2.06 -7.85 -7.94
CA SER A 19 1.26 -7.39 -9.08
C SER A 19 0.05 -6.58 -8.62
N GLY A 20 -0.65 -7.08 -7.61
CA GLY A 20 -1.79 -6.38 -7.05
C GLY A 20 -1.41 -5.03 -6.47
N PHE A 21 -0.27 -5.00 -5.78
CA PHE A 21 0.21 -3.75 -5.19
C PHE A 21 0.60 -2.73 -6.26
N LYS A 22 1.26 -3.19 -7.33
CA LYS A 22 1.62 -2.31 -8.44
C LYS A 22 0.37 -1.67 -9.07
N ASN A 23 -0.67 -2.47 -9.26
CA ASN A 23 -1.92 -1.97 -9.79
C ASN A 23 -2.57 -0.96 -8.85
N LEU A 24 -2.51 -1.23 -7.57
CA LEU A 24 -3.05 -0.33 -6.55
C LEU A 24 -2.33 1.02 -6.56
N VAL A 25 -1.01 0.99 -6.66
CA VAL A 25 -0.21 2.21 -6.71
C VAL A 25 -0.59 3.07 -7.90
N LYS A 26 -0.79 2.44 -9.06
CA LYS A 26 -1.20 3.15 -10.26
C LYS A 26 -2.59 3.74 -10.13
N GLU A 27 -3.51 2.94 -9.63
CA GLU A 27 -4.92 3.29 -9.56
C GLU A 27 -5.19 4.39 -8.54
N TRP A 28 -4.49 4.33 -7.41
CA TRP A 28 -4.71 5.27 -6.31
C TRP A 28 -3.63 6.32 -6.19
N ASP A 29 -2.67 6.33 -7.11
CA ASP A 29 -1.61 7.33 -7.14
C ASP A 29 -0.88 7.43 -5.80
N ILE A 30 -0.50 6.29 -5.27
CA ILE A 30 0.14 6.21 -3.95
C ILE A 30 1.50 6.90 -3.99
N PRO A 31 1.77 7.82 -3.07
CA PRO A 31 3.06 8.51 -3.03
C PRO A 31 4.19 7.53 -2.79
N SER A 32 5.27 7.74 -3.50
CA SER A 32 6.49 6.95 -3.32
C SER A 32 7.69 7.85 -3.49
N ALA A 33 8.83 7.41 -2.99
CA ALA A 33 10.06 8.16 -3.14
C ALA A 33 11.15 7.21 -3.65
N LYS A 34 11.96 7.74 -4.55
CA LYS A 34 13.10 6.98 -5.06
C LYS A 34 14.33 7.44 -4.29
N VAL A 35 14.91 6.52 -3.54
CA VAL A 35 16.11 6.82 -2.76
C VAL A 35 17.36 6.46 -3.55
N PRO A 36 18.54 6.97 -3.15
CA PRO A 36 19.79 6.59 -3.79
C PRO A 36 19.96 5.08 -3.83
N GLY A 37 20.43 4.56 -4.95
CA GLY A 37 20.52 3.12 -5.18
C GLY A 37 19.36 2.56 -5.97
N GLY A 38 18.42 3.40 -6.39
CA GLY A 38 17.31 2.99 -7.24
C GLY A 38 16.17 2.33 -6.51
N ARG A 39 16.19 2.35 -5.20
CA ARG A 39 15.11 1.76 -4.40
C ARG A 39 13.93 2.72 -4.32
N ILE A 40 12.74 2.14 -4.37
CA ILE A 40 11.50 2.88 -4.18
C ILE A 40 10.95 2.53 -2.81
N ILE A 41 10.59 3.56 -2.06
CA ILE A 41 10.01 3.37 -0.73
C ILE A 41 8.64 4.02 -0.65
N TYR A 42 7.82 3.50 0.23
CA TYR A 42 6.47 4.00 0.48
C TYR A 42 6.32 4.32 1.95
N ARG A 43 5.57 5.35 2.26
CA ARG A 43 5.32 5.70 3.66
C ARG A 43 4.20 4.84 4.21
N LYS A 44 4.45 4.24 5.35
CA LYS A 44 3.46 3.40 6.01
C LYS A 44 2.19 4.18 6.33
N SER A 45 2.34 5.45 6.71
CA SER A 45 1.18 6.30 7.03
C SER A 45 0.24 6.48 5.83
N ASP A 46 0.79 6.58 4.62
CA ASP A 46 -0.04 6.70 3.42
C ASP A 46 -0.82 5.41 3.18
N LEU A 47 -0.16 4.27 3.35
CA LEU A 47 -0.81 2.97 3.18
C LEU A 47 -1.86 2.73 4.25
N LYS A 48 -1.58 3.15 5.47
CA LYS A 48 -2.54 3.03 6.56
C LYS A 48 -3.78 3.86 6.27
N ARG A 49 -3.60 5.07 5.77
CA ARG A 49 -4.71 5.94 5.42
C ARG A 49 -5.57 5.31 4.33
N LEU A 50 -4.94 4.70 3.34
CA LEU A 50 -5.66 4.03 2.28
C LEU A 50 -6.46 2.85 2.82
N ASN A 51 -5.86 2.06 3.71
CA ASN A 51 -6.56 0.96 4.35
C ASN A 51 -7.78 1.46 5.12
N GLU A 52 -7.64 2.56 5.84
CA GLU A 52 -8.77 3.14 6.57
C GLU A 52 -9.87 3.59 5.62
N HIS A 53 -9.48 4.14 4.48
CA HIS A 53 -10.44 4.54 3.46
C HIS A 53 -11.24 3.32 2.95
N PHE A 54 -10.57 2.21 2.72
CA PHE A 54 -11.24 0.99 2.30
C PHE A 54 -12.21 0.47 3.35
N PHE A 55 -11.81 0.55 4.62
CA PHE A 55 -12.68 0.12 5.72
C PHE A 55 -13.87 1.02 5.93
N ASP A 56 -13.70 2.32 5.67
CA ASP A 56 -14.76 3.30 5.85
C ASP A 56 -15.69 3.41 4.64
N GLY A 57 -15.27 2.87 3.51
CA GLY A 57 -16.08 2.88 2.30
C GLY A 57 -17.20 1.86 2.36
N PRO A 58 -17.88 1.66 1.21
CA PRO A 58 -18.94 0.65 1.14
C PRO A 58 -18.39 -0.71 1.55
N LYS A 59 -18.93 -1.28 2.59
CA LYS A 59 -18.41 -2.54 3.11
C LYS A 59 -19.03 -3.71 2.36
N ILE A 60 -18.15 -4.60 1.91
CA ILE A 60 -18.59 -5.86 1.34
C ILE A 60 -18.93 -6.75 2.52
N ASN A 61 -20.17 -7.14 2.59
CA ASN A 61 -20.63 -8.00 3.65
C ASN A 61 -20.28 -9.44 3.30
N LEU A 62 -19.09 -9.85 3.75
CA LEU A 62 -18.64 -11.22 3.51
C LEU A 62 -19.28 -12.13 4.52
N GLN A 63 -20.32 -12.77 4.09
CA GLN A 63 -20.97 -13.80 4.89
C GLN A 63 -20.21 -15.09 4.73
N VAL A 64 -19.53 -15.48 5.76
CA VAL A 64 -18.79 -16.74 5.75
C VAL A 64 -19.43 -17.72 6.70
#